data_2fdfb9e1a603d73c1146ae246465850d
#
_entry.id   2fdfb9e1a603d73c1146ae246465850d
#
_cell.length_a   1.000
_cell.length_b   1.000
_cell.length_c   1.000
_cell.angle_alpha   90.00
_cell.angle_beta   90.00
_cell.angle_gamma   90.00
#
_symmetry.space_group_name_H-M   'P 1'
#
loop_
_entity.id
_entity.type
_entity.pdbx_description
1 polymer ?
#
loop_
_entity_poly.entity_id
_entity_poly.type
_entity_poly.pdbx_seq_one_letter_code
_entity_poly.pdbx_strand_id
1 'polypeptide(L)'
;MKITFIYDYKQNETWSTPLSLLNEFKERGWETEIVPIPNGDDSQLQLWIQQDTPTDIVLFMDWGRFDSKWLDKSLKPTAFWIQESGDDPQNFERNYPKANRFHYTITPDKVSAEEYRICGINADWVPHWADIAVQFPMNLEPKYVAVTSRGRGGSEFLDYLTNWAEGAIGNQNGMNAEEHTKFLNTGLMVIQNSRWKEITRRIFEGMACGKLVLTDRLDIDKGLEQLFIDGQEIVLYNDMFDCIEKMNYYNENDEERERIAYNGMAKVIANYTQIQVVDKLIEKWKNYRLA
;
A
#
# COMPACT_ATOMS: atom_id res chain seq x y z
N MET A 1 7.08 20.68 -14.81
CA MET A 1 7.60 20.24 -13.51
C MET A 1 8.12 18.83 -13.69
N LYS A 2 9.20 18.48 -13.00
CA LYS A 2 9.84 17.17 -13.11
C LYS A 2 9.92 16.49 -11.76
N ILE A 3 9.64 15.19 -11.73
CA ILE A 3 9.82 14.32 -10.56
C ILE A 3 10.72 13.15 -10.92
N THR A 4 11.68 12.87 -10.06
CA THR A 4 12.59 11.72 -10.20
C THR A 4 12.26 10.68 -9.15
N PHE A 5 11.96 9.46 -9.60
CA PHE A 5 11.67 8.29 -8.77
C PHE A 5 12.95 7.46 -8.60
N ILE A 6 13.31 7.18 -7.37
CA ILE A 6 14.44 6.31 -7.01
C ILE A 6 13.91 5.09 -6.31
N TYR A 7 13.99 3.92 -6.94
CA TYR A 7 13.50 2.67 -6.35
C TYR A 7 14.07 1.42 -7.04
N ASP A 8 13.85 0.24 -6.47
CA ASP A 8 14.22 -1.06 -7.03
C ASP A 8 13.32 -1.40 -8.24
N TYR A 9 13.58 -0.73 -9.36
CA TYR A 9 12.82 -0.91 -10.60
C TYR A 9 13.17 -2.21 -11.30
N LYS A 10 12.13 -2.96 -11.68
CA LYS A 10 12.25 -4.19 -12.49
C LYS A 10 11.76 -3.92 -13.90
N GLN A 11 12.59 -4.24 -14.90
CA GLN A 11 12.34 -3.88 -16.30
C GLN A 11 10.98 -4.36 -16.87
N ASN A 12 10.41 -5.43 -16.32
CA ASN A 12 9.11 -5.97 -16.75
C ASN A 12 8.01 -5.77 -15.72
N GLU A 13 8.17 -4.79 -14.84
CA GLU A 13 7.18 -4.51 -13.82
C GLU A 13 5.93 -3.89 -14.43
N THR A 14 4.79 -4.57 -14.32
CA THR A 14 3.50 -4.08 -14.80
C THR A 14 2.70 -3.39 -13.71
N TRP A 15 3.08 -3.58 -12.45
CA TRP A 15 2.38 -3.05 -11.30
C TRP A 15 3.27 -3.02 -10.05
N SER A 16 3.33 -1.85 -9.42
CA SER A 16 3.94 -1.65 -8.11
C SER A 16 3.48 -0.33 -7.52
N THR A 17 3.75 -0.13 -6.25
CA THR A 17 3.47 1.13 -5.57
C THR A 17 4.18 2.33 -6.21
N PRO A 18 5.48 2.25 -6.55
CA PRO A 18 6.16 3.33 -7.27
C PRO A 18 5.56 3.61 -8.64
N LEU A 19 5.26 2.56 -9.41
CA LEU A 19 4.73 2.69 -10.77
C LEU A 19 3.34 3.33 -10.78
N SER A 20 2.50 3.02 -9.79
CA SER A 20 1.20 3.64 -9.58
C SER A 20 1.30 5.17 -9.46
N LEU A 21 2.20 5.65 -8.60
CA LEU A 21 2.41 7.09 -8.42
C LEU A 21 3.06 7.74 -9.64
N LEU A 22 4.03 7.06 -10.26
CA LEU A 22 4.70 7.56 -11.46
C LEU A 22 3.72 7.77 -12.60
N ASN A 23 2.81 6.84 -12.83
CA ASN A 23 1.79 6.96 -13.87
C ASN A 23 0.83 8.11 -13.56
N GLU A 24 0.40 8.28 -12.32
CA GLU A 24 -0.46 9.39 -11.92
C GLU A 24 0.23 10.74 -12.11
N PHE A 25 1.53 10.87 -11.83
CA PHE A 25 2.28 12.10 -12.14
C PHE A 25 2.35 12.37 -13.65
N LYS A 26 2.51 11.33 -14.48
CA LYS A 26 2.47 11.47 -15.95
C LYS A 26 1.12 11.97 -16.45
N GLU A 27 0.01 11.40 -15.95
CA GLU A 27 -1.34 11.82 -16.29
C GLU A 27 -1.59 13.30 -15.96
N ARG A 28 -0.93 13.82 -14.94
CA ARG A 28 -0.95 15.26 -14.59
C ARG A 28 0.01 16.13 -15.38
N GLY A 29 0.67 15.58 -16.38
CA GLY A 29 1.59 16.29 -17.27
C GLY A 29 2.94 16.63 -16.63
N TRP A 30 3.35 15.89 -15.57
CA TRP A 30 4.71 16.01 -15.05
C TRP A 30 5.69 15.21 -15.90
N GLU A 31 6.87 15.78 -16.12
CA GLU A 31 8.01 15.00 -16.60
C GLU A 31 8.44 14.05 -15.50
N THR A 32 8.60 12.77 -15.83
CA THR A 32 8.97 11.73 -14.88
C THR A 32 10.27 11.04 -15.29
N GLU A 33 11.13 10.81 -14.33
CA GLU A 33 12.38 10.08 -14.51
C GLU A 33 12.47 8.93 -13.50
N ILE A 34 13.06 7.81 -13.88
CA ILE A 34 13.36 6.68 -12.99
C ILE A 34 14.86 6.55 -12.89
N VAL A 35 15.36 6.54 -11.67
CA VAL A 35 16.74 6.16 -11.33
C VAL A 35 16.67 4.81 -10.62
N PRO A 36 16.98 3.71 -11.30
CA PRO A 36 16.84 2.38 -10.73
C PRO A 36 17.96 2.08 -9.72
N ILE A 37 17.61 1.39 -8.64
CA ILE A 37 18.55 0.87 -7.64
C ILE A 37 18.33 -0.64 -7.46
N PRO A 38 18.59 -1.46 -8.49
CA PRO A 38 18.25 -2.87 -8.50
C PRO A 38 19.01 -3.61 -7.40
N ASN A 39 18.29 -4.31 -6.53
CA ASN A 39 18.83 -5.05 -5.39
C ASN A 39 19.75 -4.20 -4.46
N GLY A 40 19.57 -2.87 -4.44
CA GLY A 40 20.38 -1.96 -3.64
C GLY A 40 21.68 -1.51 -4.31
N ASP A 41 21.89 -1.82 -5.59
CA ASP A 41 23.00 -1.27 -6.38
C ASP A 41 22.75 0.22 -6.65
N ASP A 42 23.56 1.08 -6.06
CA ASP A 42 23.43 2.55 -6.13
C ASP A 42 24.26 3.20 -7.25
N SER A 43 24.87 2.41 -8.13
CA SER A 43 25.75 2.90 -9.20
C SER A 43 25.05 3.93 -10.11
N GLN A 44 23.80 3.65 -10.50
CA GLN A 44 22.99 4.56 -11.30
C GLN A 44 22.62 5.85 -10.54
N LEU A 45 22.34 5.73 -9.25
CA LEU A 45 22.06 6.87 -8.40
C LEU A 45 23.27 7.78 -8.24
N GLN A 46 24.46 7.22 -8.05
CA GLN A 46 25.70 7.99 -7.96
C GLN A 46 25.98 8.78 -9.26
N LEU A 47 25.77 8.15 -10.42
CA LEU A 47 25.91 8.81 -11.72
C LEU A 47 24.89 9.94 -11.88
N TRP A 48 23.63 9.70 -11.51
CA TRP A 48 22.57 10.71 -11.56
C TRP A 48 22.88 11.92 -10.68
N ILE A 49 23.38 11.73 -9.46
CA ILE A 49 23.80 12.81 -8.55
C ILE A 49 24.94 13.62 -9.18
N GLN A 50 25.93 12.96 -9.79
CA GLN A 50 27.07 13.64 -10.43
C GLN A 50 26.66 14.48 -11.66
N GLN A 51 25.60 14.08 -12.35
CA GLN A 51 25.08 14.80 -13.52
C GLN A 51 24.31 16.07 -13.17
N ASP A 52 24.00 16.30 -11.89
CA ASP A 52 23.22 17.43 -11.39
C ASP A 52 21.93 17.69 -12.23
N THR A 53 21.22 16.63 -12.55
CA THR A 53 20.03 16.67 -13.40
C THR A 53 18.92 17.48 -12.71
N PRO A 54 18.42 18.56 -13.30
CA PRO A 54 17.38 19.37 -12.70
C PRO A 54 16.11 18.56 -12.44
N THR A 55 15.60 18.60 -11.21
CA THR A 55 14.32 18.00 -10.82
C THR A 55 13.64 18.86 -9.77
N ASP A 56 12.32 18.86 -9.72
CA ASP A 56 11.55 19.59 -8.73
C ASP A 56 11.33 18.77 -7.46
N ILE A 57 11.11 17.47 -7.61
CA ILE A 57 10.92 16.52 -6.51
C ILE A 57 11.80 15.28 -6.76
N VAL A 58 12.42 14.79 -5.72
CA VAL A 58 13.01 13.44 -5.68
C VAL A 58 12.15 12.59 -4.75
N LEU A 59 11.53 11.55 -5.28
CA LEU A 59 10.77 10.59 -4.49
C LEU A 59 11.56 9.29 -4.37
N PHE A 60 12.03 9.02 -3.16
CA PHE A 60 12.74 7.81 -2.84
C PHE A 60 11.79 6.79 -2.23
N MET A 61 11.76 5.57 -2.79
CA MET A 61 10.89 4.49 -2.34
C MET A 61 11.73 3.25 -2.06
N ASP A 62 11.87 2.93 -0.79
CA ASP A 62 12.75 1.85 -0.32
C ASP A 62 11.97 0.79 0.47
N TRP A 63 12.32 -0.46 0.24
CA TRP A 63 11.84 -1.64 0.96
C TRP A 63 12.71 -2.00 2.16
N GLY A 64 13.47 -1.05 2.70
CA GLY A 64 14.34 -1.25 3.86
C GLY A 64 15.73 -1.84 3.55
N ARG A 65 16.07 -2.05 2.28
CA ARG A 65 17.35 -2.68 1.88
C ARG A 65 18.44 -1.71 1.43
N PHE A 66 18.08 -0.45 1.19
CA PHE A 66 18.99 0.53 0.61
C PHE A 66 19.55 1.47 1.67
N ASP A 67 20.86 1.72 1.61
CA ASP A 67 21.51 2.77 2.40
C ASP A 67 21.38 4.12 1.68
N SER A 68 20.52 4.99 2.20
CA SER A 68 20.25 6.32 1.63
C SER A 68 21.38 7.34 1.85
N LYS A 69 22.61 6.91 2.14
CA LYS A 69 23.77 7.81 2.42
C LYS A 69 24.03 8.86 1.33
N TRP A 70 23.61 8.59 0.10
CA TRP A 70 23.76 9.47 -1.05
C TRP A 70 22.67 10.53 -1.19
N LEU A 71 21.58 10.42 -0.43
CA LEU A 71 20.47 11.35 -0.45
C LEU A 71 20.44 12.13 0.86
N ASP A 72 20.38 13.42 0.79
CA ASP A 72 20.25 14.29 1.95
C ASP A 72 19.44 15.55 1.64
N LYS A 73 19.26 16.41 2.65
CA LYS A 73 18.49 17.65 2.56
C LYS A 73 19.11 18.72 1.66
N SER A 74 20.33 18.52 1.15
CA SER A 74 20.95 19.42 0.18
C SER A 74 20.38 19.26 -1.23
N LEU A 75 19.74 18.12 -1.51
CA LEU A 75 19.03 17.90 -2.76
C LEU A 75 17.74 18.73 -2.84
N LYS A 76 17.05 18.64 -3.98
CA LYS A 76 15.71 19.23 -4.14
C LYS A 76 14.76 18.67 -3.07
N PRO A 77 13.58 19.32 -2.83
CA PRO A 77 12.60 18.76 -1.91
C PRO A 77 12.37 17.29 -2.17
N THR A 78 12.53 16.49 -1.13
CA THR A 78 12.56 15.02 -1.23
C THR A 78 11.47 14.44 -0.35
N ALA A 79 10.68 13.53 -0.88
CA ALA A 79 9.79 12.71 -0.09
C ALA A 79 10.35 11.30 -0.01
N PHE A 80 10.36 10.74 1.18
CA PHE A 80 10.78 9.36 1.43
C PHE A 80 9.55 8.51 1.73
N TRP A 81 9.43 7.38 1.03
CA TRP A 81 8.36 6.44 1.26
C TRP A 81 8.88 5.22 2.01
N ILE A 82 8.28 4.91 3.17
CA ILE A 82 8.56 3.69 3.92
C ILE A 82 7.38 2.76 3.73
N GLN A 83 7.64 1.61 3.13
CA GLN A 83 6.59 0.67 2.76
C GLN A 83 6.38 -0.46 3.79
N GLU A 84 7.39 -0.74 4.57
CA GLU A 84 7.29 -1.74 5.64
C GLU A 84 6.80 -1.09 6.92
N SER A 85 5.75 -1.65 7.44
CA SER A 85 5.15 -1.29 8.70
C SER A 85 4.90 -2.55 9.52
N GLY A 86 4.35 -2.41 10.70
CA GLY A 86 3.96 -3.50 11.53
C GLY A 86 4.77 -3.59 12.81
N ASP A 87 4.57 -4.70 13.52
CA ASP A 87 5.21 -4.94 14.81
C ASP A 87 6.64 -5.46 14.70
N ASP A 88 7.34 -5.21 13.59
CA ASP A 88 8.79 -5.42 13.53
C ASP A 88 9.47 -4.39 14.44
N PRO A 89 10.00 -4.79 15.61
CA PRO A 89 10.61 -3.87 16.57
C PRO A 89 11.80 -3.09 16.00
N GLN A 90 12.39 -3.58 14.91
CA GLN A 90 13.54 -2.97 14.26
C GLN A 90 13.12 -1.98 13.16
N ASN A 91 11.81 -1.88 12.85
CA ASN A 91 11.35 -1.04 11.75
C ASN A 91 11.70 0.43 11.97
N PHE A 92 11.42 0.96 13.15
CA PHE A 92 11.75 2.35 13.49
C PHE A 92 13.26 2.58 13.51
N GLU A 93 14.03 1.77 14.23
CA GLU A 93 15.49 1.90 14.34
C GLU A 93 16.17 1.85 12.97
N ARG A 94 15.71 0.95 12.09
CA ARG A 94 16.23 0.81 10.74
C ARG A 94 15.92 2.01 9.85
N ASN A 95 14.73 2.55 9.94
CA ASN A 95 14.23 3.57 9.02
C ASN A 95 14.44 5.02 9.55
N TYR A 96 14.54 5.22 10.85
CA TYR A 96 14.77 6.54 11.44
C TYR A 96 16.01 7.26 10.87
N PRO A 97 17.19 6.64 10.77
CA PRO A 97 18.37 7.29 10.19
C PRO A 97 18.15 7.71 8.73
N LYS A 98 17.33 6.96 7.98
CA LYS A 98 16.98 7.28 6.61
C LYS A 98 16.01 8.45 6.58
N ALA A 99 14.89 8.34 7.27
CA ALA A 99 13.85 9.36 7.32
C ALA A 99 14.40 10.75 7.71
N ASN A 100 15.37 10.80 8.64
CA ASN A 100 16.00 12.05 9.09
C ASN A 100 16.85 12.76 8.02
N ARG A 101 17.16 12.10 6.90
CA ARG A 101 17.91 12.67 5.77
C ARG A 101 17.02 13.37 4.73
N PHE A 102 15.71 13.24 4.85
CA PHE A 102 14.76 13.78 3.87
C PHE A 102 14.02 15.00 4.41
N HIS A 103 13.51 15.81 3.51
CA HIS A 103 12.71 16.98 3.87
C HIS A 103 11.32 16.58 4.37
N TYR A 104 10.82 15.46 3.87
CA TYR A 104 9.50 14.96 4.19
C TYR A 104 9.46 13.43 4.05
N THR A 105 8.80 12.79 5.00
CA THR A 105 8.64 11.33 5.05
C THR A 105 7.15 10.98 5.06
N ILE A 106 6.76 10.00 4.28
CA ILE A 106 5.45 9.37 4.38
C ILE A 106 5.63 7.90 4.74
N THR A 107 4.76 7.40 5.60
CA THR A 107 4.73 5.99 6.00
C THR A 107 3.30 5.49 6.07
N PRO A 108 3.00 4.23 5.66
CA PRO A 108 1.69 3.63 5.82
C PRO A 108 1.38 3.22 7.26
N ASP A 109 2.37 3.22 8.15
CA ASP A 109 2.22 2.89 9.55
C ASP A 109 2.01 4.15 10.40
N LYS A 110 0.86 4.21 11.08
CA LYS A 110 0.47 5.35 11.92
C LYS A 110 1.41 5.53 13.09
N VAL A 111 1.79 4.45 13.76
CA VAL A 111 2.68 4.48 14.94
C VAL A 111 4.05 5.04 14.55
N SER A 112 4.64 4.53 13.46
CA SER A 112 5.92 5.06 12.95
C SER A 112 5.85 6.54 12.57
N ALA A 113 4.73 6.99 11.98
CA ALA A 113 4.56 8.41 11.66
C ALA A 113 4.54 9.30 12.91
N GLU A 114 3.90 8.83 13.98
CA GLU A 114 3.86 9.53 15.26
C GLU A 114 5.24 9.56 15.93
N GLU A 115 5.97 8.45 15.94
CA GLU A 115 7.33 8.36 16.46
C GLU A 115 8.31 9.28 15.72
N TYR A 116 8.22 9.33 14.38
CA TYR A 116 9.03 10.26 13.58
C TYR A 116 8.76 11.72 13.94
N ARG A 117 7.50 12.10 14.12
CA ARG A 117 7.14 13.47 14.52
C ARG A 117 7.65 13.82 15.91
N ILE A 118 7.58 12.90 16.87
CA ILE A 118 8.16 13.07 18.22
C ILE A 118 9.68 13.30 18.12
N CYS A 119 10.35 12.64 17.19
CA CYS A 119 11.78 12.83 16.93
C CYS A 119 12.10 14.06 16.06
N GLY A 120 11.13 14.91 15.75
CA GLY A 120 11.33 16.15 14.97
C GLY A 120 11.43 15.94 13.46
N ILE A 121 11.08 14.77 12.94
CA ILE A 121 11.03 14.51 11.51
C ILE A 121 9.68 15.00 10.95
N ASN A 122 9.72 15.69 9.83
CA ASN A 122 8.52 16.08 9.10
C ASN A 122 7.90 14.83 8.43
N ALA A 123 6.97 14.18 9.12
CA ALA A 123 6.39 12.92 8.70
C ALA A 123 4.86 12.94 8.75
N ASP A 124 4.24 12.28 7.77
CA ASP A 124 2.79 12.04 7.76
C ASP A 124 2.47 10.55 7.65
N TRP A 125 1.41 10.15 8.35
CA TRP A 125 0.75 8.90 8.08
C TRP A 125 -0.06 9.02 6.79
N VAL A 126 0.31 8.21 5.80
CA VAL A 126 -0.42 8.06 4.53
C VAL A 126 -0.71 6.57 4.40
N PRO A 127 -1.95 6.12 4.68
CA PRO A 127 -2.31 4.72 4.54
C PRO A 127 -2.00 4.20 3.14
N HIS A 128 -1.93 2.90 2.97
CA HIS A 128 -1.90 2.30 1.65
C HIS A 128 -3.11 2.75 0.82
N TRP A 129 -3.03 2.56 -0.48
CA TRP A 129 -4.05 2.96 -1.46
C TRP A 129 -4.25 1.90 -2.53
N ALA A 130 -5.35 1.98 -3.22
CA ALA A 130 -5.58 1.27 -4.46
C ALA A 130 -5.08 2.10 -5.66
N ASP A 131 -4.59 1.42 -6.68
CA ASP A 131 -4.39 1.98 -8.01
C ASP A 131 -5.64 1.71 -8.86
N ILE A 132 -6.52 2.68 -8.96
CA ILE A 132 -7.80 2.50 -9.66
C ILE A 132 -7.67 2.38 -11.18
N ALA A 133 -6.49 2.60 -11.74
CA ALA A 133 -6.20 2.26 -13.13
C ALA A 133 -5.96 0.75 -13.31
N VAL A 134 -5.68 0.04 -12.21
CA VAL A 134 -5.40 -1.40 -12.17
C VAL A 134 -6.49 -2.16 -11.42
N GLN A 135 -6.84 -1.71 -10.20
CA GLN A 135 -7.87 -2.33 -9.37
C GLN A 135 -9.21 -1.61 -9.58
N PHE A 136 -10.13 -2.27 -10.26
CA PHE A 136 -11.49 -1.77 -10.53
C PHE A 136 -12.48 -2.92 -10.61
N PRO A 137 -13.80 -2.66 -10.44
CA PRO A 137 -14.81 -3.69 -10.56
C PRO A 137 -14.88 -4.24 -11.99
N MET A 138 -14.85 -5.57 -12.11
CA MET A 138 -15.07 -6.30 -13.36
C MET A 138 -16.41 -7.04 -13.27
N ASN A 139 -17.15 -7.10 -14.34
CA ASN A 139 -18.37 -7.90 -14.42
C ASN A 139 -18.02 -9.39 -14.62
N LEU A 140 -17.57 -10.02 -13.53
CA LEU A 140 -17.22 -11.45 -13.50
C LEU A 140 -18.10 -12.18 -12.50
N GLU A 141 -18.54 -13.40 -12.87
CA GLU A 141 -19.27 -14.28 -11.97
C GLU A 141 -18.37 -14.70 -10.80
N PRO A 142 -18.80 -14.49 -9.55
CA PRO A 142 -18.05 -14.98 -8.38
C PRO A 142 -18.00 -16.51 -8.36
N LYS A 143 -16.83 -17.07 -8.03
CA LYS A 143 -16.61 -18.52 -8.03
C LYS A 143 -16.03 -19.07 -6.75
N TYR A 144 -15.48 -18.22 -5.91
CA TYR A 144 -14.76 -18.63 -4.70
C TYR A 144 -14.64 -17.46 -3.71
N VAL A 145 -14.17 -17.75 -2.50
CA VAL A 145 -13.70 -16.74 -1.57
C VAL A 145 -12.22 -16.49 -1.84
N ALA A 146 -11.86 -15.27 -2.19
CA ALA A 146 -10.48 -14.91 -2.49
C ALA A 146 -9.68 -14.70 -1.19
N VAL A 147 -8.69 -15.54 -0.94
CA VAL A 147 -7.80 -15.42 0.21
C VAL A 147 -6.48 -14.80 -0.22
N THR A 148 -6.18 -13.62 0.27
CA THR A 148 -4.96 -12.88 -0.04
C THR A 148 -3.94 -12.99 1.09
N SER A 149 -2.70 -12.52 0.87
CA SER A 149 -1.64 -12.52 1.88
C SER A 149 -0.91 -13.83 2.15
N ARG A 150 -0.71 -14.66 1.13
CA ARG A 150 0.21 -15.79 1.21
C ARG A 150 1.69 -15.37 1.34
N GLY A 151 1.97 -14.32 2.12
CA GLY A 151 3.33 -13.87 2.36
C GLY A 151 4.05 -14.74 3.41
N ARG A 152 5.39 -14.71 3.40
CA ARG A 152 6.25 -15.41 4.35
C ARG A 152 5.81 -15.15 5.81
N GLY A 153 5.17 -16.13 6.46
CA GLY A 153 4.77 -16.07 7.86
C GLY A 153 3.27 -15.91 8.16
N GLY A 154 2.41 -15.77 7.15
CA GLY A 154 0.94 -15.80 7.30
C GLY A 154 0.32 -17.14 6.88
N SER A 155 1.16 -18.16 6.68
CA SER A 155 0.78 -19.38 5.97
C SER A 155 -0.20 -20.27 6.74
N GLU A 156 -0.05 -20.43 8.04
CA GLU A 156 -0.86 -21.40 8.79
C GLU A 156 -2.36 -21.06 8.80
N PHE A 157 -2.71 -19.79 9.03
CA PHE A 157 -4.10 -19.34 8.98
C PHE A 157 -4.69 -19.46 7.58
N LEU A 158 -3.96 -19.03 6.57
CA LEU A 158 -4.42 -19.05 5.18
C LEU A 158 -4.42 -20.47 4.60
N ASP A 159 -3.45 -21.29 4.98
CA ASP A 159 -3.42 -22.70 4.62
C ASP A 159 -4.59 -23.43 5.29
N TYR A 160 -4.92 -23.09 6.53
CA TYR A 160 -6.10 -23.62 7.19
C TYR A 160 -7.39 -23.22 6.46
N LEU A 161 -7.58 -21.93 6.15
CA LEU A 161 -8.76 -21.47 5.41
C LEU A 161 -8.89 -22.14 4.05
N THR A 162 -7.81 -22.26 3.29
CA THR A 162 -7.84 -22.85 1.95
C THR A 162 -8.04 -24.38 1.98
N ASN A 163 -7.67 -25.03 3.07
CA ASN A 163 -7.83 -26.48 3.22
C ASN A 163 -9.17 -26.90 3.85
N TRP A 164 -9.79 -26.03 4.66
CA TRP A 164 -10.97 -26.37 5.46
C TRP A 164 -12.22 -25.58 5.11
N ALA A 165 -12.08 -24.42 4.48
CA ALA A 165 -13.21 -23.63 4.02
C ALA A 165 -13.55 -24.00 2.57
N GLU A 166 -14.72 -24.58 2.36
CA GLU A 166 -15.19 -24.93 1.01
C GLU A 166 -15.25 -23.68 0.12
N GLY A 167 -14.62 -23.76 -1.03
CA GLY A 167 -14.61 -22.66 -2.00
C GLY A 167 -13.61 -21.53 -1.71
N ALA A 168 -12.75 -21.63 -0.69
CA ALA A 168 -11.69 -20.65 -0.48
C ALA A 168 -10.47 -20.96 -1.36
N ILE A 169 -9.99 -19.96 -2.09
CA ILE A 169 -8.80 -20.06 -2.96
C ILE A 169 -7.79 -18.99 -2.60
N GLY A 170 -6.55 -19.42 -2.31
CA GLY A 170 -5.44 -18.50 -2.06
C GLY A 170 -4.85 -17.91 -3.34
N ASN A 171 -4.40 -16.66 -3.28
CA ASN A 171 -3.66 -16.05 -4.38
C ASN A 171 -2.34 -16.80 -4.62
N GLN A 172 -1.95 -16.85 -5.89
CA GLN A 172 -0.66 -17.45 -6.28
C GLN A 172 0.45 -16.41 -6.26
N ASN A 173 1.67 -16.83 -5.95
CA ASN A 173 2.84 -15.99 -6.08
C ASN A 173 3.13 -15.70 -7.57
N GLY A 174 3.51 -14.44 -7.87
CA GLY A 174 3.92 -14.05 -9.21
C GLY A 174 2.78 -13.65 -10.15
N MET A 175 1.55 -13.51 -9.65
CA MET A 175 0.47 -12.90 -10.43
C MET A 175 0.88 -11.50 -10.90
N ASN A 176 0.67 -11.20 -12.18
CA ASN A 176 0.76 -9.84 -12.68
C ASN A 176 -0.48 -9.01 -12.25
N ALA A 177 -0.49 -7.73 -12.59
CA ALA A 177 -1.56 -6.81 -12.21
C ALA A 177 -2.95 -7.26 -12.65
N GLU A 178 -3.09 -7.69 -13.90
CA GLU A 178 -4.35 -8.13 -14.48
C GLU A 178 -4.84 -9.44 -13.83
N GLU A 179 -3.95 -10.40 -13.67
CA GLU A 179 -4.24 -11.68 -13.02
C GLU A 179 -4.70 -11.48 -11.56
N HIS A 180 -4.02 -10.59 -10.83
CA HIS A 180 -4.40 -10.28 -9.45
C HIS A 180 -5.75 -9.58 -9.37
N THR A 181 -6.00 -8.59 -10.22
CA THR A 181 -7.29 -7.89 -10.30
C THR A 181 -8.43 -8.84 -10.68
N LYS A 182 -8.18 -9.73 -11.66
CA LYS A 182 -9.14 -10.77 -12.04
C LYS A 182 -9.40 -11.76 -10.90
N PHE A 183 -8.35 -12.16 -10.18
CA PHE A 183 -8.46 -13.02 -9.00
C PHE A 183 -9.39 -12.39 -7.95
N LEU A 184 -9.17 -11.12 -7.58
CA LEU A 184 -10.02 -10.40 -6.64
C LEU A 184 -11.47 -10.29 -7.15
N ASN A 185 -11.66 -9.95 -8.42
CA ASN A 185 -13.00 -9.79 -9.02
C ASN A 185 -13.79 -11.10 -9.15
N THR A 186 -13.11 -12.24 -9.32
CA THR A 186 -13.74 -13.55 -9.33
C THR A 186 -14.05 -14.06 -7.91
N GLY A 187 -13.52 -13.40 -6.89
CA GLY A 187 -13.86 -13.63 -5.50
C GLY A 187 -15.27 -13.12 -5.16
N LEU A 188 -16.04 -13.87 -4.39
CA LEU A 188 -17.29 -13.43 -3.76
C LEU A 188 -17.01 -12.35 -2.72
N MET A 189 -15.97 -12.58 -1.93
CA MET A 189 -15.40 -11.68 -0.94
C MET A 189 -13.87 -11.87 -0.89
N VAL A 190 -13.17 -10.97 -0.23
CA VAL A 190 -11.73 -11.04 -0.05
C VAL A 190 -11.41 -11.22 1.44
N ILE A 191 -10.68 -12.26 1.79
CA ILE A 191 -10.15 -12.46 3.13
C ILE A 191 -8.65 -12.11 3.12
N GLN A 192 -8.26 -11.29 4.07
CA GLN A 192 -6.90 -10.83 4.29
C GLN A 192 -6.52 -11.04 5.76
N ASN A 193 -5.29 -11.42 6.01
CA ASN A 193 -4.71 -11.46 7.36
C ASN A 193 -3.40 -10.70 7.36
N SER A 194 -3.21 -9.79 8.31
CA SER A 194 -1.98 -9.02 8.43
C SER A 194 -0.86 -9.88 9.00
N ARG A 195 0.31 -9.80 8.40
CA ARG A 195 1.49 -10.54 8.87
C ARG A 195 2.10 -9.91 10.12
N TRP A 196 2.17 -8.57 10.13
CA TRP A 196 2.88 -7.77 11.12
C TRP A 196 1.96 -6.81 11.85
N LYS A 197 0.67 -7.20 12.01
CA LYS A 197 -0.32 -6.30 12.60
C LYS A 197 -0.38 -4.93 11.91
N GLU A 198 -0.33 -4.95 10.59
CA GLU A 198 -0.28 -3.78 9.72
C GLU A 198 -1.54 -3.63 8.87
N ILE A 199 -1.88 -2.40 8.51
CA ILE A 199 -2.91 -2.13 7.50
C ILE A 199 -2.28 -2.42 6.13
N THR A 200 -2.68 -3.51 5.49
CA THR A 200 -2.08 -3.93 4.23
C THR A 200 -2.74 -3.28 3.01
N ARG A 201 -1.99 -3.14 1.93
CA ARG A 201 -2.50 -2.64 0.65
C ARG A 201 -3.66 -3.46 0.10
N ARG A 202 -3.70 -4.76 0.38
CA ARG A 202 -4.73 -5.69 -0.10
C ARG A 202 -6.15 -5.35 0.35
N ILE A 203 -6.29 -4.67 1.49
CA ILE A 203 -7.57 -4.13 1.95
C ILE A 203 -8.12 -3.15 0.91
N PHE A 204 -7.31 -2.20 0.50
CA PHE A 204 -7.69 -1.15 -0.46
C PHE A 204 -7.92 -1.73 -1.86
N GLU A 205 -7.11 -2.68 -2.28
CA GLU A 205 -7.23 -3.38 -3.58
C GLU A 205 -8.53 -4.19 -3.67
N GLY A 206 -8.85 -4.95 -2.63
CA GLY A 206 -10.10 -5.71 -2.56
C GLY A 206 -11.33 -4.83 -2.60
N MET A 207 -11.33 -3.74 -1.83
CA MET A 207 -12.41 -2.76 -1.83
C MET A 207 -12.54 -2.03 -3.16
N ALA A 208 -11.43 -1.62 -3.79
CA ALA A 208 -11.46 -0.97 -5.10
C ALA A 208 -12.03 -1.88 -6.19
N CYS A 209 -11.89 -3.21 -6.06
CA CYS A 209 -12.55 -4.20 -6.91
C CYS A 209 -14.03 -4.41 -6.58
N GLY A 210 -14.60 -3.64 -5.65
CA GLY A 210 -16.01 -3.74 -5.25
C GLY A 210 -16.33 -4.99 -4.43
N LYS A 211 -15.36 -5.51 -3.68
CA LYS A 211 -15.53 -6.72 -2.86
C LYS A 211 -15.64 -6.40 -1.38
N LEU A 212 -16.46 -7.18 -0.66
CA LEU A 212 -16.40 -7.19 0.79
C LEU A 212 -15.02 -7.66 1.22
N VAL A 213 -14.38 -6.92 2.12
CA VAL A 213 -13.10 -7.30 2.70
C VAL A 213 -13.28 -7.70 4.16
N LEU A 214 -12.85 -8.94 4.48
CA LEU A 214 -12.69 -9.44 5.82
C LEU A 214 -11.21 -9.38 6.20
N THR A 215 -10.87 -8.72 7.29
CA THR A 215 -9.48 -8.65 7.78
C THR A 215 -9.41 -8.80 9.29
N ASP A 216 -8.25 -9.19 9.79
CA ASP A 216 -8.01 -9.26 11.23
C ASP A 216 -8.15 -7.89 11.89
N ARG A 217 -8.74 -7.89 13.09
CA ARG A 217 -8.83 -6.68 13.93
C ARG A 217 -7.43 -6.34 14.43
N LEU A 218 -7.02 -5.13 14.15
CA LEU A 218 -5.75 -4.59 14.62
C LEU A 218 -5.93 -3.83 15.92
N ASP A 219 -4.83 -3.57 16.63
CA ASP A 219 -4.83 -2.69 17.78
C ASP A 219 -5.25 -1.26 17.38
N ILE A 220 -5.91 -0.56 18.28
CA ILE A 220 -6.54 0.74 17.99
C ILE A 220 -5.55 1.81 17.53
N ASP A 221 -4.31 1.73 17.97
CA ASP A 221 -3.22 2.65 17.61
C ASP A 221 -2.77 2.47 16.15
N LYS A 222 -3.02 1.30 15.55
CA LYS A 222 -2.74 1.06 14.13
C LYS A 222 -3.64 1.88 13.20
N GLY A 223 -4.80 2.31 13.66
CA GLY A 223 -5.67 3.25 12.97
C GLY A 223 -6.63 2.65 11.94
N LEU A 224 -6.76 1.32 11.83
CA LEU A 224 -7.68 0.70 10.87
C LEU A 224 -9.12 1.16 11.06
N GLU A 225 -9.60 1.20 12.31
CA GLU A 225 -10.94 1.65 12.67
C GLU A 225 -11.13 3.18 12.58
N GLN A 226 -10.07 3.94 12.31
CA GLN A 226 -10.15 5.36 11.92
C GLN A 226 -10.37 5.52 10.41
N LEU A 227 -9.93 4.56 9.61
CA LEU A 227 -10.10 4.57 8.17
C LEU A 227 -11.46 4.01 7.76
N PHE A 228 -11.91 2.92 8.41
CA PHE A 228 -13.09 2.16 8.03
C PHE A 228 -13.94 1.78 9.24
N ILE A 229 -15.25 1.78 9.06
CA ILE A 229 -16.24 1.41 10.09
C ILE A 229 -16.57 -0.07 9.92
N ASP A 230 -16.30 -0.87 10.98
CA ASP A 230 -16.63 -2.30 11.03
C ASP A 230 -18.15 -2.54 10.84
N GLY A 231 -18.51 -3.51 9.99
CA GLY A 231 -19.89 -3.82 9.62
C GLY A 231 -20.56 -2.81 8.68
N GLN A 232 -19.85 -1.73 8.29
CA GLN A 232 -20.38 -0.73 7.35
C GLN A 232 -19.55 -0.59 6.08
N GLU A 233 -18.24 -0.58 6.18
CA GLU A 233 -17.28 -0.37 5.09
C GLU A 233 -16.29 -1.55 4.97
N ILE A 234 -16.08 -2.27 6.07
CA ILE A 234 -15.19 -3.42 6.21
C ILE A 234 -15.79 -4.41 7.21
N VAL A 235 -15.31 -5.64 7.24
CA VAL A 235 -15.63 -6.60 8.30
C VAL A 235 -14.35 -7.04 9.01
N LEU A 236 -14.31 -6.84 10.32
CA LEU A 236 -13.16 -7.19 11.15
C LEU A 236 -13.43 -8.50 11.90
N TYR A 237 -12.46 -9.40 11.90
CA TYR A 237 -12.52 -10.63 12.68
C TYR A 237 -11.42 -10.67 13.76
N ASN A 238 -11.69 -11.35 14.87
CA ASN A 238 -10.81 -11.39 16.03
C ASN A 238 -9.85 -12.59 15.98
N ASP A 239 -10.33 -13.71 15.44
CA ASP A 239 -9.58 -14.95 15.30
C ASP A 239 -10.08 -15.77 14.10
N MET A 240 -9.51 -16.93 13.91
CA MET A 240 -9.84 -17.82 12.79
C MET A 240 -11.28 -18.34 12.83
N PHE A 241 -11.82 -18.62 14.01
CA PHE A 241 -13.19 -19.13 14.13
C PHE A 241 -14.19 -18.04 13.80
N ASP A 242 -13.97 -16.82 14.31
CA ASP A 242 -14.78 -15.63 13.99
C ASP A 242 -14.68 -15.29 12.48
N CYS A 243 -13.52 -15.46 11.86
CA CYS A 243 -13.35 -15.30 10.42
C CYS A 243 -14.21 -16.29 9.62
N ILE A 244 -14.19 -17.57 9.98
CA ILE A 244 -14.98 -18.61 9.31
C ILE A 244 -16.48 -18.38 9.51
N GLU A 245 -16.91 -18.02 10.72
CA GLU A 245 -18.31 -17.71 11.00
C GLU A 245 -18.80 -16.54 10.14
N LYS A 246 -18.04 -15.44 10.09
CA LYS A 246 -18.35 -14.28 9.26
C LYS A 246 -18.30 -14.61 7.77
N MET A 247 -17.31 -15.37 7.33
CA MET A 247 -17.24 -15.83 5.93
C MET A 247 -18.51 -16.60 5.54
N ASN A 248 -18.95 -17.56 6.36
CA ASN A 248 -20.16 -18.34 6.11
C ASN A 248 -21.40 -17.45 6.13
N TYR A 249 -21.50 -16.55 7.10
CA TYR A 249 -22.60 -15.59 7.18
C TYR A 249 -22.74 -14.74 5.90
N TYR A 250 -21.65 -14.10 5.45
CA TYR A 250 -21.68 -13.26 4.25
C TYR A 250 -21.73 -14.08 2.94
N ASN A 251 -21.44 -15.36 2.98
CA ASN A 251 -21.68 -16.25 1.85
C ASN A 251 -23.17 -16.47 1.58
N GLU A 252 -23.99 -16.42 2.63
CA GLU A 252 -25.44 -16.64 2.58
C GLU A 252 -26.27 -15.34 2.57
N ASN A 253 -25.64 -14.19 2.89
CA ASN A 253 -26.31 -12.90 3.03
C ASN A 253 -25.82 -11.88 2.00
N ASP A 254 -26.24 -12.09 0.76
CA ASP A 254 -25.81 -11.31 -0.42
C ASP A 254 -26.06 -9.82 -0.27
N GLU A 255 -27.27 -9.43 0.15
CA GLU A 255 -27.69 -8.02 0.24
C GLU A 255 -26.78 -7.23 1.21
N GLU A 256 -26.49 -7.81 2.37
CA GLU A 256 -25.63 -7.16 3.37
C GLU A 256 -24.16 -7.15 2.91
N ARG A 257 -23.69 -8.24 2.31
CA ARG A 257 -22.35 -8.32 1.72
C ARG A 257 -22.14 -7.22 0.67
N GLU A 258 -23.07 -7.08 -0.25
CA GLU A 258 -22.98 -6.08 -1.33
C GLU A 258 -23.09 -4.66 -0.80
N ARG A 259 -23.91 -4.41 0.21
CA ARG A 259 -24.01 -3.11 0.86
C ARG A 259 -22.68 -2.67 1.48
N ILE A 260 -22.02 -3.56 2.23
CA ILE A 260 -20.73 -3.25 2.86
C ILE A 260 -19.63 -3.10 1.79
N ALA A 261 -19.62 -3.98 0.80
CA ALA A 261 -18.69 -3.91 -0.31
C ALA A 261 -18.78 -2.59 -1.08
N TYR A 262 -20.00 -2.13 -1.38
CA TYR A 262 -20.25 -0.85 -2.03
C TYR A 262 -19.74 0.33 -1.19
N ASN A 263 -20.03 0.35 0.10
CA ASN A 263 -19.59 1.40 1.01
C ASN A 263 -18.07 1.45 1.13
N GLY A 264 -17.43 0.28 1.27
CA GLY A 264 -15.97 0.17 1.31
C GLY A 264 -15.32 0.66 0.02
N MET A 265 -15.86 0.28 -1.13
CA MET A 265 -15.40 0.75 -2.43
C MET A 265 -15.55 2.28 -2.56
N ALA A 266 -16.71 2.82 -2.25
CA ALA A 266 -16.95 4.27 -2.30
C ALA A 266 -15.98 5.04 -1.41
N LYS A 267 -15.70 4.53 -0.21
CA LYS A 267 -14.73 5.10 0.73
C LYS A 267 -13.32 5.12 0.16
N VAL A 268 -12.86 3.99 -0.43
CA VAL A 268 -11.52 3.88 -1.01
C VAL A 268 -11.37 4.81 -2.21
N ILE A 269 -12.33 4.82 -3.13
CA ILE A 269 -12.28 5.68 -4.32
C ILE A 269 -12.23 7.17 -3.93
N ALA A 270 -12.96 7.56 -2.91
CA ALA A 270 -13.02 8.95 -2.47
C ALA A 270 -11.74 9.43 -1.75
N ASN A 271 -11.00 8.52 -1.06
CA ASN A 271 -9.98 8.95 -0.09
C ASN A 271 -8.63 8.23 -0.22
N TYR A 272 -8.58 7.04 -0.80
CA TYR A 272 -7.41 6.16 -0.68
C TYR A 272 -7.00 5.56 -2.04
N THR A 273 -6.78 6.43 -3.02
CA THR A 273 -6.24 6.04 -4.33
C THR A 273 -4.90 6.73 -4.59
N GLN A 274 -4.19 6.33 -5.65
CA GLN A 274 -2.96 7.00 -6.10
C GLN A 274 -3.17 8.50 -6.33
N ILE A 275 -4.39 8.92 -6.69
CA ILE A 275 -4.75 10.31 -6.96
C ILE A 275 -4.54 11.18 -5.72
N GLN A 276 -5.13 10.79 -4.56
CA GLN A 276 -5.03 11.54 -3.31
C GLN A 276 -3.60 11.56 -2.76
N VAL A 277 -2.85 10.48 -2.96
CA VAL A 277 -1.44 10.44 -2.54
C VAL A 277 -0.61 11.43 -3.35
N VAL A 278 -0.79 11.48 -4.67
CA VAL A 278 -0.08 12.43 -5.52
C VAL A 278 -0.51 13.87 -5.21
N ASP A 279 -1.81 14.12 -4.94
CA ASP A 279 -2.29 15.44 -4.48
C ASP A 279 -1.55 15.90 -3.23
N LYS A 280 -1.43 15.02 -2.24
CA LYS A 280 -0.72 15.30 -0.99
C LYS A 280 0.77 15.59 -1.22
N LEU A 281 1.43 14.82 -2.07
CA LEU A 281 2.84 15.05 -2.41
C LEU A 281 3.06 16.41 -3.09
N ILE A 282 2.19 16.77 -4.04
CA ILE A 282 2.24 18.06 -4.74
C ILE A 282 1.97 19.22 -3.78
N GLU A 283 1.00 19.09 -2.89
CA GLU A 283 0.69 20.09 -1.86
C GLU A 283 1.89 20.32 -0.93
N LYS A 284 2.49 19.25 -0.42
CA LYS A 284 3.67 19.34 0.44
C LYS A 284 4.85 20.00 -0.27
N TRP A 285 5.09 19.64 -1.53
CA TRP A 285 6.14 20.27 -2.34
C TRP A 285 5.91 21.77 -2.55
N LYS A 286 4.67 22.19 -2.86
CA LYS A 286 4.33 23.60 -3.02
C LYS A 286 4.59 24.38 -1.74
N ASN A 287 4.15 23.85 -0.60
CA ASN A 287 4.37 24.48 0.71
C ASN A 287 5.86 24.59 1.06
N TYR A 288 6.66 23.61 0.64
CA TYR A 288 8.09 23.62 0.87
C TYR A 288 8.85 24.67 0.03
N ARG A 289 8.37 24.96 -1.18
CA ARG A 289 8.97 26.01 -2.05
C ARG A 289 8.65 27.43 -1.61
N LEU A 290 7.58 27.61 -0.85
CA LEU A 290 7.14 28.93 -0.37
C LEU A 290 7.74 29.31 1.00
N ALA A 291 8.35 28.37 1.70
CA ALA A 291 9.04 28.56 2.98
C ALA A 291 10.54 28.83 2.78
#